data_7ec888774c1a7eb42bb4727aa57af6bb
#
_entry.id   7ec888774c1a7eb42bb4727aa57af6bb
#
_cell.length_a   1.000
_cell.length_b   1.000
_cell.length_c   1.000
_cell.angle_alpha   90.00
_cell.angle_beta   90.00
_cell.angle_gamma   90.00
#
_symmetry.space_group_name_H-M   'P 1'
#
loop_
_entity.id
_entity.type
_entity.pdbx_description
1 polymer ?
#
loop_
_entity_poly.entity_id
_entity_poly.type
_entity_poly.pdbx_seq_one_letter_code
_entity_poly.pdbx_strand_id
1 'polypeptide(L)'
;NLENHNILVVYPHPADSATEASGTVALHAERGDKITSVVATYGERHHMQWLHDEESKPAAEQDPAVARMTLEEYRNFKKREAERIAEVLGVNELVFLGWNDHEIYFNLDKVAEIAEVIRRVKPDIVITHLPIHNGAVYNDHPNTGQIVMKALETVANRVRQFDGVDAYHGVKQVFFSFASGEEVNSNSVFTPGIVPDVWVDISAVIDKKIHAIDQLVSQGYHGETARWVVEARDGRWGMLAGCAYAEPFLRPTAITYDTLPMPPRVVSKEYEPTVLHSGRTTAHNVP
;
A
#
# COMPACT_ATOMS: atom_id res chain seq x y z
N ASN A 1 -10.51 -16.86 20.10
CA ASN A 1 -9.21 -16.46 19.58
C ASN A 1 -9.35 -16.34 18.07
N LEU A 2 -9.23 -15.14 17.53
CA LEU A 2 -9.05 -14.95 16.09
C LEU A 2 -7.67 -15.53 15.74
N GLU A 3 -7.61 -16.41 14.75
CA GLU A 3 -6.33 -16.91 14.23
C GLU A 3 -5.52 -15.74 13.66
N ASN A 4 -4.23 -15.71 13.95
CA ASN A 4 -3.32 -14.74 13.36
C ASN A 4 -3.10 -15.08 11.87
N HIS A 5 -2.97 -14.07 11.05
CA HIS A 5 -2.76 -14.21 9.61
C HIS A 5 -1.33 -13.86 9.21
N ASN A 6 -0.85 -14.50 8.14
CA ASN A 6 0.34 -14.05 7.43
C ASN A 6 -0.11 -13.07 6.32
N ILE A 7 0.41 -11.86 6.35
CA ILE A 7 0.07 -10.81 5.39
C ILE A 7 1.31 -10.46 4.58
N LEU A 8 1.17 -10.46 3.28
CA LEU A 8 2.18 -10.01 2.34
C LEU A 8 1.73 -8.70 1.69
N VAL A 9 2.52 -7.67 1.85
CA VAL A 9 2.32 -6.38 1.17
C VAL A 9 3.40 -6.23 0.13
N VAL A 10 3.04 -5.89 -1.12
CA VAL A 10 4.01 -5.75 -2.22
C VAL A 10 3.78 -4.43 -2.93
N TYR A 11 4.76 -3.53 -2.84
CA TYR A 11 4.72 -2.21 -3.44
C TYR A 11 5.98 -1.89 -4.23
N PRO A 12 5.88 -1.02 -5.25
CA PRO A 12 7.04 -0.61 -6.05
C PRO A 12 8.02 0.28 -5.28
N HIS A 13 7.53 1.20 -4.43
CA HIS A 13 8.38 2.21 -3.80
C HIS A 13 8.20 2.27 -2.27
N PRO A 14 9.20 2.77 -1.53
CA PRO A 14 9.11 2.95 -0.07
C PRO A 14 7.92 3.80 0.37
N ALA A 15 7.60 4.87 -0.38
CA ALA A 15 6.50 5.77 -0.05
C ALA A 15 5.14 5.06 -0.02
N ASP A 16 4.91 4.14 -0.94
CA ASP A 16 3.65 3.41 -1.04
C ASP A 16 3.36 2.63 0.24
N SER A 17 4.42 2.07 0.86
CA SER A 17 4.32 1.37 2.15
C SER A 17 3.81 2.26 3.28
N ALA A 18 4.05 3.56 3.22
CA ALA A 18 3.61 4.53 4.22
C ALA A 18 2.27 5.17 3.84
N THR A 19 2.02 5.42 2.55
CA THR A 19 0.84 6.20 2.12
C THR A 19 -0.37 5.34 1.80
N GLU A 20 -0.19 4.08 1.30
CA GLU A 20 -1.31 3.31 0.75
C GLU A 20 -2.10 2.55 1.82
N ALA A 21 -1.49 1.55 2.45
CA ALA A 21 -2.17 0.62 3.36
C ALA A 21 -1.56 0.60 4.77
N SER A 22 -0.83 1.64 5.14
CA SER A 22 -0.05 1.64 6.40
C SER A 22 -0.92 1.61 7.65
N GLY A 23 -2.08 2.24 7.63
CA GLY A 23 -3.03 2.15 8.74
C GLY A 23 -3.58 0.73 8.90
N THR A 24 -3.96 0.09 7.80
CA THR A 24 -4.38 -1.33 7.79
C THR A 24 -3.25 -2.23 8.28
N VAL A 25 -2.02 -2.03 7.82
CA VAL A 25 -0.83 -2.77 8.27
C VAL A 25 -0.63 -2.60 9.78
N ALA A 26 -0.71 -1.37 10.30
CA ALA A 26 -0.58 -1.10 11.73
C ALA A 26 -1.66 -1.80 12.57
N LEU A 27 -2.92 -1.80 12.13
CA LEU A 27 -4.01 -2.53 12.79
C LEU A 27 -3.75 -4.04 12.86
N HIS A 28 -3.30 -4.61 11.76
CA HIS A 28 -2.97 -6.04 11.71
C HIS A 28 -1.76 -6.38 12.59
N ALA A 29 -0.72 -5.53 12.61
CA ALA A 29 0.43 -5.70 13.49
C ALA A 29 0.01 -5.65 14.98
N GLU A 30 -0.86 -4.70 15.38
CA GLU A 30 -1.39 -4.62 16.74
C GLU A 30 -2.26 -5.83 17.12
N ARG A 31 -2.93 -6.43 16.16
CA ARG A 31 -3.68 -7.67 16.35
C ARG A 31 -2.76 -8.89 16.56
N GLY A 32 -1.49 -8.80 16.21
CA GLY A 32 -0.50 -9.86 16.29
C GLY A 32 -0.35 -10.70 15.00
N ASP A 33 -0.86 -10.20 13.87
CA ASP A 33 -0.65 -10.80 12.57
C ASP A 33 0.82 -10.67 12.15
N LYS A 34 1.31 -11.61 11.35
CA LYS A 34 2.68 -11.56 10.82
C LYS A 34 2.69 -10.86 9.47
N ILE A 35 3.46 -9.78 9.37
CA ILE A 35 3.52 -8.94 8.17
C ILE A 35 4.88 -9.01 7.52
N THR A 36 4.91 -9.35 6.23
CA THR A 36 6.06 -9.20 5.36
C THR A 36 5.75 -8.10 4.35
N SER A 37 6.57 -7.06 4.32
CA SER A 37 6.50 -5.98 3.34
C SER A 37 7.60 -6.15 2.30
N VAL A 38 7.23 -6.13 1.03
CA VAL A 38 8.15 -6.18 -0.12
C VAL A 38 8.11 -4.84 -0.81
N VAL A 39 9.28 -4.23 -0.96
CA VAL A 39 9.49 -2.99 -1.72
C VAL A 39 10.36 -3.34 -2.93
N ALA A 40 9.83 -3.14 -4.12
CA ALA A 40 10.49 -3.60 -5.34
C ALA A 40 11.71 -2.75 -5.72
N THR A 41 11.63 -1.44 -5.57
CA THR A 41 12.71 -0.47 -5.87
C THR A 41 13.04 0.36 -4.63
N TYR A 42 14.05 1.20 -4.72
CA TYR A 42 14.31 2.20 -3.67
C TYR A 42 13.59 3.53 -3.94
N GLY A 43 12.90 3.71 -5.06
CA GLY A 43 12.26 4.97 -5.46
C GLY A 43 13.28 6.06 -5.78
N GLU A 44 14.46 5.67 -6.27
CA GLU A 44 15.63 6.53 -6.37
C GLU A 44 15.63 7.47 -7.57
N ARG A 45 14.68 7.33 -8.51
CA ARG A 45 14.64 8.17 -9.71
C ARG A 45 13.49 9.16 -9.73
N HIS A 46 12.42 8.91 -9.01
CA HIS A 46 11.20 9.72 -9.12
C HIS A 46 10.89 10.55 -7.88
N HIS A 47 11.15 10.04 -6.71
CA HIS A 47 10.77 10.68 -5.47
C HIS A 47 11.99 11.34 -4.81
N MET A 48 12.50 12.43 -5.42
CA MET A 48 13.76 13.10 -5.06
C MET A 48 13.53 14.58 -4.73
N GLN A 49 12.44 14.93 -4.03
CA GLN A 49 12.10 16.33 -3.74
C GLN A 49 13.25 17.05 -3.05
N TRP A 50 13.87 16.40 -2.08
CA TRP A 50 15.02 16.93 -1.36
C TRP A 50 16.19 17.28 -2.28
N LEU A 51 16.51 16.44 -3.25
CA LEU A 51 17.56 16.70 -4.23
C LEU A 51 17.16 17.81 -5.19
N HIS A 52 15.91 17.82 -5.66
CA HIS A 52 15.40 18.90 -6.52
C HIS A 52 15.42 20.25 -5.81
N ASP A 53 15.06 20.30 -4.54
CA ASP A 53 15.10 21.51 -3.74
C ASP A 53 16.54 22.00 -3.61
N GLU A 54 17.51 21.09 -3.43
CA GLU A 54 18.91 21.43 -3.33
C GLU A 54 19.49 21.94 -4.65
N GLU A 55 19.20 21.24 -5.76
CA GLU A 55 19.63 21.63 -7.11
C GLU A 55 19.03 22.98 -7.56
N SER A 56 17.88 23.34 -7.04
CA SER A 56 17.19 24.60 -7.35
C SER A 56 17.85 25.82 -6.69
N LYS A 57 18.72 25.63 -5.68
CA LYS A 57 19.45 26.71 -5.02
C LYS A 57 20.61 27.21 -5.89
N PRO A 58 21.00 28.49 -5.75
CA PRO A 58 22.27 28.95 -6.31
C PRO A 58 23.43 28.07 -5.87
N ALA A 59 24.38 27.80 -6.77
CA ALA A 59 25.46 26.86 -6.50
C ALA A 59 26.31 27.18 -5.24
N ALA A 60 26.35 28.45 -4.83
CA ALA A 60 27.02 28.88 -3.60
C ALA A 60 26.24 28.56 -2.32
N GLU A 61 24.96 28.26 -2.44
CA GLU A 61 24.03 27.97 -1.32
C GLU A 61 23.69 26.47 -1.22
N GLN A 62 24.15 25.67 -2.21
CA GLN A 62 23.92 24.22 -2.20
C GLN A 62 24.73 23.53 -1.12
N ASP A 63 24.11 22.60 -0.41
CA ASP A 63 24.82 21.65 0.45
C ASP A 63 25.56 20.63 -0.41
N PRO A 64 26.91 20.63 -0.42
CA PRO A 64 27.68 19.70 -1.22
C PRO A 64 27.43 18.23 -0.87
N ALA A 65 26.98 17.92 0.34
CA ALA A 65 26.68 16.55 0.76
C ALA A 65 25.41 16.03 0.09
N VAL A 66 24.47 16.91 -0.22
CA VAL A 66 23.23 16.56 -0.92
C VAL A 66 23.42 16.64 -2.43
N ALA A 67 23.93 17.78 -2.94
CA ALA A 67 24.09 18.05 -4.38
C ALA A 67 25.03 17.07 -5.10
N ARG A 68 25.96 16.43 -4.37
CA ARG A 68 26.93 15.46 -4.91
C ARG A 68 26.67 14.02 -4.49
N MET A 69 25.51 13.76 -3.89
CA MET A 69 25.14 12.41 -3.45
C MET A 69 25.13 11.45 -4.63
N THR A 70 25.82 10.33 -4.48
CA THR A 70 25.81 9.27 -5.47
C THR A 70 24.47 8.52 -5.45
N LEU A 71 24.15 7.83 -6.54
CA LEU A 71 22.95 7.00 -6.61
C LEU A 71 22.91 5.94 -5.48
N GLU A 72 24.07 5.36 -5.14
CA GLU A 72 24.16 4.36 -4.07
C GLU A 72 23.90 4.98 -2.70
N GLU A 73 24.46 6.15 -2.41
CA GLU A 73 24.20 6.88 -1.16
C GLU A 73 22.71 7.23 -1.03
N TYR A 74 22.10 7.66 -2.14
CA TYR A 74 20.68 7.98 -2.18
C TYR A 74 19.82 6.73 -1.96
N ARG A 75 20.11 5.60 -2.63
CA ARG A 75 19.44 4.31 -2.38
C ARG A 75 19.55 3.88 -0.92
N ASN A 76 20.73 4.02 -0.33
CA ASN A 76 20.95 3.72 1.08
C ASN A 76 20.15 4.65 2.01
N PHE A 77 19.98 5.92 1.63
CA PHE A 77 19.12 6.84 2.37
C PHE A 77 17.66 6.40 2.32
N LYS A 78 17.13 6.13 1.13
CA LYS A 78 15.77 5.64 0.91
C LYS A 78 15.49 4.32 1.62
N LYS A 79 16.47 3.42 1.62
CA LYS A 79 16.37 2.15 2.35
C LYS A 79 16.17 2.39 3.85
N ARG A 80 16.94 3.30 4.46
CA ARG A 80 16.76 3.66 5.87
C ARG A 80 15.41 4.30 6.18
N GLU A 81 14.84 5.07 5.26
CA GLU A 81 13.47 5.57 5.41
C GLU A 81 12.47 4.41 5.46
N ALA A 82 12.56 3.47 4.52
CA ALA A 82 11.67 2.30 4.50
C ALA A 82 11.84 1.40 5.73
N GLU A 83 13.06 1.23 6.24
CA GLU A 83 13.33 0.47 7.47
C GLU A 83 12.64 1.14 8.68
N ARG A 84 12.71 2.47 8.79
CA ARG A 84 12.01 3.21 9.86
C ARG A 84 10.49 3.13 9.72
N ILE A 85 9.97 3.23 8.50
CA ILE A 85 8.53 3.02 8.23
C ILE A 85 8.09 1.64 8.70
N ALA A 86 8.83 0.60 8.33
CA ALA A 86 8.55 -0.77 8.73
C ALA A 86 8.54 -0.95 10.26
N GLU A 87 9.49 -0.33 10.95
CA GLU A 87 9.57 -0.33 12.42
C GLU A 87 8.35 0.35 13.05
N VAL A 88 8.00 1.56 12.59
CA VAL A 88 6.83 2.31 13.09
C VAL A 88 5.54 1.52 12.93
N LEU A 89 5.37 0.84 11.80
CA LEU A 89 4.17 0.07 11.49
C LEU A 89 4.11 -1.30 12.16
N GLY A 90 5.22 -1.78 12.72
CA GLY A 90 5.30 -3.13 13.30
C GLY A 90 5.42 -4.24 12.26
N VAL A 91 6.02 -3.96 11.10
CA VAL A 91 6.32 -4.96 10.06
C VAL A 91 7.36 -5.95 10.57
N ASN A 92 7.12 -7.25 10.43
CA ASN A 92 8.01 -8.28 10.93
C ASN A 92 9.21 -8.54 10.01
N GLU A 93 9.01 -8.36 8.71
CA GLU A 93 10.05 -8.55 7.71
C GLU A 93 9.90 -7.53 6.58
N LEU A 94 10.98 -6.83 6.26
CA LEU A 94 11.08 -5.94 5.09
C LEU A 94 12.03 -6.55 4.07
N VAL A 95 11.56 -6.70 2.84
CA VAL A 95 12.30 -7.28 1.71
C VAL A 95 12.44 -6.24 0.61
N PHE A 96 13.67 -6.01 0.16
CA PHE A 96 13.94 -5.22 -1.05
C PHE A 96 14.30 -6.15 -2.20
N LEU A 97 13.66 -5.97 -3.37
CA LEU A 97 14.01 -6.72 -4.57
C LEU A 97 15.16 -6.08 -5.34
N GLY A 98 15.39 -4.78 -5.13
CA GLY A 98 16.46 -4.03 -5.78
C GLY A 98 16.24 -3.80 -7.28
N TRP A 99 14.99 -3.83 -7.74
CA TRP A 99 14.67 -3.47 -9.11
C TRP A 99 14.95 -2.00 -9.36
N ASN A 100 15.18 -1.64 -10.61
CA ASN A 100 15.36 -0.26 -10.99
C ASN A 100 14.03 0.49 -10.95
N ASP A 101 14.03 1.63 -10.29
CA ASP A 101 12.91 2.57 -10.25
C ASP A 101 12.61 3.10 -11.67
N HIS A 102 11.35 3.26 -12.03
CA HIS A 102 10.86 3.58 -13.37
C HIS A 102 11.14 2.52 -14.45
N GLU A 103 11.59 1.33 -14.07
CA GLU A 103 11.87 0.24 -15.00
C GLU A 103 11.16 -1.08 -14.60
N ILE A 104 10.06 -0.96 -13.87
CA ILE A 104 9.22 -2.12 -13.57
C ILE A 104 8.35 -2.44 -14.77
N TYR A 105 8.87 -3.27 -15.66
CA TYR A 105 8.08 -3.86 -16.74
C TYR A 105 7.67 -5.27 -16.37
N PHE A 106 6.48 -5.69 -16.83
CA PHE A 106 6.06 -7.07 -16.69
C PHE A 106 7.05 -7.99 -17.42
N ASN A 107 7.64 -8.92 -16.68
CA ASN A 107 8.43 -10.03 -17.22
C ASN A 107 8.39 -11.24 -16.29
N LEU A 108 8.77 -12.40 -16.81
CA LEU A 108 8.65 -13.67 -16.07
C LEU A 108 9.72 -13.81 -14.97
N ASP A 109 10.86 -13.16 -15.07
CA ASP A 109 11.90 -13.22 -14.02
C ASP A 109 11.39 -12.49 -12.76
N LYS A 110 10.80 -11.31 -12.90
CA LYS A 110 10.17 -10.59 -11.79
C LYS A 110 8.99 -11.37 -11.18
N VAL A 111 8.21 -12.04 -12.04
CA VAL A 111 7.13 -12.94 -11.58
C VAL A 111 7.70 -14.07 -10.74
N ALA A 112 8.81 -14.68 -11.17
CA ALA A 112 9.46 -15.76 -10.43
C ALA A 112 9.97 -15.30 -9.05
N GLU A 113 10.60 -14.12 -8.97
CA GLU A 113 11.07 -13.54 -7.71
C GLU A 113 9.91 -13.34 -6.71
N ILE A 114 8.80 -12.76 -7.14
CA ILE A 114 7.61 -12.59 -6.28
C ILE A 114 7.01 -13.95 -5.92
N ALA A 115 6.98 -14.92 -6.84
CA ALA A 115 6.48 -16.26 -6.57
C ALA A 115 7.31 -16.98 -5.49
N GLU A 116 8.63 -16.80 -5.46
CA GLU A 116 9.49 -17.31 -4.41
C GLU A 116 9.17 -16.70 -3.05
N VAL A 117 8.95 -15.38 -2.99
CA VAL A 117 8.53 -14.71 -1.76
C VAL A 117 7.19 -15.27 -1.27
N ILE A 118 6.19 -15.42 -2.14
CA ILE A 118 4.89 -15.97 -1.78
C ILE A 118 5.02 -17.40 -1.23
N ARG A 119 5.82 -18.28 -1.86
CA ARG A 119 6.05 -19.65 -1.39
C ARG A 119 6.74 -19.69 -0.02
N ARG A 120 7.66 -18.76 0.23
CA ARG A 120 8.40 -18.64 1.49
C ARG A 120 7.50 -18.09 2.61
N VAL A 121 6.80 -17.01 2.36
CA VAL A 121 5.96 -16.31 3.34
C VAL A 121 4.67 -17.07 3.64
N LYS A 122 4.11 -17.74 2.65
CA LYS A 122 2.81 -18.44 2.70
C LYS A 122 1.69 -17.53 3.24
N PRO A 123 1.41 -16.40 2.57
CA PRO A 123 0.45 -15.42 3.07
C PRO A 123 -0.99 -15.92 2.97
N ASP A 124 -1.79 -15.58 3.97
CA ASP A 124 -3.26 -15.69 3.91
C ASP A 124 -3.87 -14.52 3.12
N ILE A 125 -3.26 -13.34 3.27
CA ILE A 125 -3.71 -12.09 2.68
C ILE A 125 -2.57 -11.48 1.88
N VAL A 126 -2.87 -10.97 0.69
CA VAL A 126 -1.94 -10.19 -0.14
C VAL A 126 -2.53 -8.82 -0.40
N ILE A 127 -1.73 -7.78 -0.20
CA ILE A 127 -2.05 -6.38 -0.52
C ILE A 127 -1.05 -5.89 -1.57
N THR A 128 -1.55 -5.31 -2.65
CA THR A 128 -0.72 -4.72 -3.71
C THR A 128 -1.48 -3.62 -4.45
N HIS A 129 -0.86 -2.97 -5.41
CA HIS A 129 -1.54 -1.95 -6.22
C HIS A 129 -2.56 -2.57 -7.19
N LEU A 130 -3.55 -1.75 -7.54
CA LEU A 130 -4.51 -2.06 -8.60
C LEU A 130 -3.76 -2.32 -9.92
N PRO A 131 -3.94 -3.51 -10.57
CA PRO A 131 -3.18 -3.90 -11.75
C PRO A 131 -3.70 -3.29 -13.06
N ILE A 132 -4.23 -2.07 -13.02
CA ILE A 132 -4.88 -1.40 -14.15
C ILE A 132 -4.19 -0.06 -14.40
N HIS A 133 -3.77 0.17 -15.64
CA HIS A 133 -3.20 1.44 -16.05
C HIS A 133 -4.28 2.52 -16.20
N ASN A 134 -4.01 3.68 -15.64
CA ASN A 134 -4.88 4.86 -15.67
C ASN A 134 -4.59 5.80 -16.84
N GLY A 135 -4.01 5.28 -17.92
CA GLY A 135 -3.65 6.05 -19.14
C GLY A 135 -2.20 6.51 -19.20
N ALA A 136 -1.41 6.34 -18.16
CA ALA A 136 0.03 6.51 -18.25
C ALA A 136 0.64 5.35 -19.09
N VAL A 137 1.49 5.68 -20.02
CA VAL A 137 2.18 4.68 -20.87
C VAL A 137 3.08 3.78 -20.01
N TYR A 138 3.54 4.31 -18.90
CA TYR A 138 4.45 3.66 -17.99
C TYR A 138 4.10 4.03 -16.55
N ASN A 139 3.89 3.02 -15.71
CA ASN A 139 3.64 3.23 -14.30
C ASN A 139 4.03 1.97 -13.50
N ASP A 140 4.94 2.12 -12.57
CA ASP A 140 5.43 1.03 -11.72
C ASP A 140 4.32 0.41 -10.86
N HIS A 141 3.32 1.19 -10.45
CA HIS A 141 2.24 0.74 -9.59
C HIS A 141 1.41 -0.38 -10.24
N PRO A 142 0.71 -0.17 -11.37
CA PRO A 142 -0.08 -1.22 -12.00
C PRO A 142 0.79 -2.37 -12.52
N ASN A 143 2.03 -2.11 -12.96
CA ASN A 143 2.95 -3.15 -13.37
C ASN A 143 3.31 -4.09 -12.21
N THR A 144 3.57 -3.54 -11.02
CA THR A 144 3.78 -4.34 -9.80
C THR A 144 2.54 -5.18 -9.48
N GLY A 145 1.35 -4.60 -9.52
CA GLY A 145 0.11 -5.34 -9.32
C GLY A 145 -0.06 -6.50 -10.31
N GLN A 146 0.23 -6.28 -11.60
CA GLN A 146 0.16 -7.33 -12.63
C GLN A 146 1.17 -8.46 -12.39
N ILE A 147 2.40 -8.12 -11.99
CA ILE A 147 3.44 -9.11 -11.64
C ILE A 147 3.00 -9.94 -10.44
N VAL A 148 2.47 -9.31 -9.40
CA VAL A 148 1.96 -10.00 -8.20
C VAL A 148 0.82 -10.94 -8.56
N MET A 149 -0.16 -10.49 -9.35
CA MET A 149 -1.28 -11.35 -9.78
C MET A 149 -0.81 -12.55 -10.58
N LYS A 150 0.17 -12.37 -11.47
CA LYS A 150 0.75 -13.47 -12.23
C LYS A 150 1.57 -14.41 -11.34
N ALA A 151 2.26 -13.88 -10.34
CA ALA A 151 2.99 -14.69 -9.36
C ALA A 151 2.02 -15.57 -8.54
N LEU A 152 0.88 -15.04 -8.12
CA LEU A 152 -0.17 -15.79 -7.42
C LEU A 152 -0.69 -16.95 -8.29
N GLU A 153 -0.95 -16.71 -9.56
CA GLU A 153 -1.33 -17.77 -10.52
C GLU A 153 -0.21 -18.82 -10.64
N THR A 154 1.04 -18.37 -10.72
CA THR A 154 2.22 -19.24 -10.87
C THR A 154 2.41 -20.15 -9.66
N VAL A 155 2.27 -19.63 -8.43
CA VAL A 155 2.41 -20.45 -7.22
C VAL A 155 1.25 -21.41 -7.02
N ALA A 156 0.08 -21.10 -7.57
CA ALA A 156 -1.10 -21.97 -7.55
C ALA A 156 -1.05 -23.10 -8.58
N ASN A 157 -0.01 -23.21 -9.39
CA ASN A 157 0.14 -24.28 -10.39
C ASN A 157 0.12 -25.66 -9.71
N ARG A 158 -0.80 -26.52 -10.14
CA ARG A 158 -1.03 -27.86 -9.59
C ARG A 158 -0.19 -28.94 -10.24
N VAL A 159 0.55 -28.61 -11.28
CA VAL A 159 1.26 -29.60 -12.10
C VAL A 159 2.75 -29.61 -11.74
N ARG A 160 3.07 -30.13 -10.55
CA ARG A 160 4.45 -30.22 -10.00
C ARG A 160 5.48 -30.78 -10.97
N GLN A 161 5.08 -31.70 -11.84
CA GLN A 161 5.98 -32.34 -12.80
C GLN A 161 6.59 -31.38 -13.83
N PHE A 162 6.04 -30.17 -13.96
CA PHE A 162 6.53 -29.18 -14.93
C PHE A 162 7.52 -28.18 -14.31
N ASP A 163 7.43 -27.91 -13.02
CA ASP A 163 8.27 -26.90 -12.37
C ASP A 163 9.07 -27.44 -11.16
N GLY A 164 8.74 -28.63 -10.69
CA GLY A 164 9.46 -29.28 -9.60
C GLY A 164 9.25 -28.65 -8.22
N VAL A 165 8.37 -27.65 -8.09
CA VAL A 165 8.07 -26.97 -6.84
C VAL A 165 6.65 -27.24 -6.35
N ASP A 166 6.44 -27.10 -5.05
CA ASP A 166 5.12 -27.31 -4.46
C ASP A 166 4.19 -26.12 -4.77
N ALA A 167 2.97 -26.44 -5.18
CA ALA A 167 1.92 -25.45 -5.33
C ALA A 167 1.50 -24.90 -3.96
N TYR A 168 1.19 -23.61 -3.91
CA TYR A 168 0.63 -22.94 -2.73
C TYR A 168 -0.74 -22.36 -3.04
N HIS A 169 -1.75 -22.78 -2.31
CA HIS A 169 -3.16 -22.38 -2.48
C HIS A 169 -3.72 -21.70 -1.23
N GLY A 170 -2.86 -21.28 -0.30
CA GLY A 170 -3.26 -20.74 1.01
C GLY A 170 -3.70 -19.29 1.00
N VAL A 171 -3.49 -18.55 -0.10
CA VAL A 171 -3.96 -17.16 -0.21
C VAL A 171 -5.48 -17.13 -0.24
N LYS A 172 -6.07 -16.53 0.79
CA LYS A 172 -7.54 -16.47 0.98
C LYS A 172 -8.12 -15.19 0.42
N GLN A 173 -7.36 -14.07 0.50
CA GLN A 173 -7.81 -12.75 0.09
C GLN A 173 -6.69 -11.99 -0.61
N VAL A 174 -7.07 -11.24 -1.64
CA VAL A 174 -6.21 -10.25 -2.29
C VAL A 174 -6.92 -8.91 -2.24
N PHE A 175 -6.19 -7.86 -1.86
CA PHE A 175 -6.69 -6.50 -1.82
C PHE A 175 -5.81 -5.60 -2.67
N PHE A 176 -6.43 -4.83 -3.54
CA PHE A 176 -5.77 -3.79 -4.30
C PHE A 176 -5.93 -2.46 -3.59
N SER A 177 -4.83 -1.79 -3.28
CA SER A 177 -4.82 -0.39 -2.89
C SER A 177 -4.75 0.50 -4.14
N PHE A 178 -5.04 1.77 -3.94
CA PHE A 178 -5.00 2.78 -4.99
C PHE A 178 -3.78 3.68 -4.75
N ALA A 179 -2.94 3.87 -5.76
CA ALA A 179 -1.88 4.85 -5.69
C ALA A 179 -2.45 6.27 -5.55
N SER A 180 -1.68 7.16 -4.91
CA SER A 180 -2.08 8.55 -4.69
C SER A 180 -2.54 9.22 -6.00
N GLY A 181 -3.78 9.68 -6.01
CA GLY A 181 -4.41 10.32 -7.17
C GLY A 181 -5.20 9.39 -8.09
N GLU A 182 -5.03 8.07 -8.03
CA GLU A 182 -5.82 7.12 -8.83
C GLU A 182 -7.27 7.08 -8.36
N GLU A 183 -7.49 7.11 -7.06
CA GLU A 183 -8.81 7.16 -6.43
C GLU A 183 -9.58 8.45 -6.71
N VAL A 184 -8.90 9.53 -7.07
CA VAL A 184 -9.53 10.82 -7.39
C VAL A 184 -10.18 10.78 -8.76
N ASN A 185 -9.73 9.91 -9.63
CA ASN A 185 -10.16 9.79 -11.01
C ASN A 185 -11.16 8.65 -11.26
N SER A 186 -12.06 8.38 -10.30
CA SER A 186 -13.16 7.42 -10.51
C SER A 186 -14.01 7.72 -11.75
N ASN A 187 -13.96 8.94 -12.24
CA ASN A 187 -14.55 9.39 -13.52
C ASN A 187 -13.53 9.50 -14.66
N SER A 188 -12.29 9.00 -14.47
CA SER A 188 -11.31 8.97 -15.54
C SER A 188 -11.84 8.14 -16.71
N VAL A 189 -11.62 8.62 -17.93
CA VAL A 189 -11.94 7.86 -19.15
C VAL A 189 -11.14 6.56 -19.26
N PHE A 190 -10.05 6.43 -18.47
CA PHE A 190 -9.17 5.27 -18.47
C PHE A 190 -9.56 4.20 -17.43
N THR A 191 -10.23 4.61 -16.34
CA THR A 191 -10.70 3.70 -15.27
C THR A 191 -12.14 3.96 -14.87
N PRO A 192 -13.09 4.04 -15.84
CA PRO A 192 -14.46 4.35 -15.51
C PRO A 192 -15.08 3.21 -14.68
N GLY A 193 -15.71 3.58 -13.57
CA GLY A 193 -16.49 2.63 -12.78
C GLY A 193 -15.67 1.74 -11.82
N ILE A 194 -14.37 1.98 -11.66
CA ILE A 194 -13.59 1.33 -10.61
C ILE A 194 -13.84 2.06 -9.29
N VAL A 195 -14.51 1.38 -8.38
CA VAL A 195 -14.88 1.91 -7.06
C VAL A 195 -14.42 0.93 -6.01
N PRO A 196 -13.79 1.40 -4.92
CA PRO A 196 -13.46 0.56 -3.77
C PRO A 196 -14.70 -0.16 -3.24
N ASP A 197 -14.53 -1.41 -2.82
CA ASP A 197 -15.59 -2.23 -2.24
C ASP A 197 -15.32 -2.64 -0.79
N VAL A 198 -14.15 -2.28 -0.27
CA VAL A 198 -13.76 -2.47 1.13
C VAL A 198 -13.13 -1.19 1.66
N TRP A 199 -13.56 -0.76 2.85
CA TRP A 199 -12.93 0.33 3.60
C TRP A 199 -12.52 -0.17 4.96
N VAL A 200 -11.27 0.07 5.34
CA VAL A 200 -10.75 -0.24 6.68
C VAL A 200 -10.71 1.05 7.48
N ASP A 201 -11.42 1.09 8.61
CA ASP A 201 -11.35 2.20 9.55
C ASP A 201 -10.01 2.18 10.27
N ILE A 202 -9.18 3.16 9.98
CA ILE A 202 -7.83 3.31 10.53
C ILE A 202 -7.74 4.39 11.60
N SER A 203 -8.88 4.92 12.06
CA SER A 203 -8.92 6.05 13.01
C SER A 203 -8.14 5.77 14.29
N ALA A 204 -8.15 4.52 14.76
CA ALA A 204 -7.43 4.12 15.98
C ALA A 204 -5.90 4.16 15.87
N VAL A 205 -5.36 4.10 14.65
CA VAL A 205 -3.91 4.03 14.37
C VAL A 205 -3.40 5.19 13.52
N ILE A 206 -4.21 6.24 13.41
CA ILE A 206 -3.92 7.35 12.51
C ILE A 206 -2.58 8.04 12.83
N ASP A 207 -2.23 8.18 14.09
CA ASP A 207 -0.96 8.78 14.51
C ASP A 207 0.24 7.90 14.10
N LYS A 208 0.10 6.57 14.08
CA LYS A 208 1.14 5.68 13.54
C LYS A 208 1.31 5.89 12.04
N LYS A 209 0.21 6.02 11.29
CA LYS A 209 0.28 6.31 9.85
C LYS A 209 0.97 7.63 9.59
N ILE A 210 0.58 8.70 10.29
CA ILE A 210 1.22 10.01 10.18
C ILE A 210 2.71 9.89 10.48
N HIS A 211 3.08 9.19 11.55
CA HIS A 211 4.48 9.00 11.92
C HIS A 211 5.27 8.18 10.89
N ALA A 212 4.65 7.19 10.25
CA ALA A 212 5.27 6.44 9.16
C ALA A 212 5.54 7.33 7.93
N ILE A 213 4.57 8.17 7.54
CA ILE A 213 4.72 9.13 6.43
C ILE A 213 5.79 10.18 6.77
N ASP A 214 5.88 10.62 8.02
CA ASP A 214 6.88 11.57 8.51
C ASP A 214 8.33 11.09 8.32
N GLN A 215 8.56 9.78 8.15
CA GLN A 215 9.87 9.22 7.83
C GLN A 215 10.33 9.50 6.39
N LEU A 216 9.45 9.94 5.50
CA LEU A 216 9.72 10.19 4.08
C LEU A 216 10.35 11.58 3.85
N VAL A 217 11.46 11.86 4.52
CA VAL A 217 12.15 13.15 4.49
C VAL A 217 12.63 13.50 3.08
N SER A 218 13.20 12.51 2.35
CA SER A 218 13.70 12.71 1.00
C SER A 218 12.62 13.10 -0.01
N GLN A 219 11.36 12.86 0.31
CA GLN A 219 10.21 13.17 -0.55
C GLN A 219 9.42 14.40 -0.09
N GLY A 220 9.86 15.07 0.98
CA GLY A 220 9.18 16.24 1.51
C GLY A 220 7.88 15.94 2.28
N TYR A 221 7.60 14.68 2.61
CA TYR A 221 6.39 14.28 3.34
C TYR A 221 6.54 14.34 4.87
N HIS A 222 7.47 15.13 5.39
CA HIS A 222 7.71 15.22 6.82
C HIS A 222 6.99 16.42 7.47
N GLY A 223 6.86 16.40 8.80
CA GLY A 223 6.24 17.46 9.59
C GLY A 223 4.74 17.61 9.28
N GLU A 224 4.30 18.84 9.08
CA GLU A 224 2.88 19.14 8.79
C GLU A 224 2.40 18.48 7.49
N THR A 225 3.27 18.28 6.51
CA THR A 225 2.92 17.64 5.24
C THR A 225 2.45 16.21 5.46
N ALA A 226 3.06 15.45 6.37
CA ALA A 226 2.64 14.09 6.69
C ALA A 226 1.18 14.07 7.18
N ARG A 227 0.82 15.01 8.06
CA ARG A 227 -0.56 15.17 8.56
C ARG A 227 -1.52 15.56 7.43
N TRP A 228 -1.17 16.52 6.60
CA TRP A 228 -2.03 16.98 5.49
C TRP A 228 -2.33 15.87 4.48
N VAL A 229 -1.36 15.04 4.16
CA VAL A 229 -1.55 13.89 3.26
C VAL A 229 -2.63 12.97 3.82
N VAL A 230 -2.55 12.64 5.11
CA VAL A 230 -3.53 11.76 5.77
C VAL A 230 -4.91 12.42 5.86
N GLU A 231 -4.98 13.68 6.29
CA GLU A 231 -6.25 14.40 6.43
C GLU A 231 -6.97 14.56 5.08
N ALA A 232 -6.22 14.93 4.04
CA ALA A 232 -6.80 15.12 2.71
C ALA A 232 -7.25 13.81 2.05
N ARG A 233 -6.53 12.72 2.29
CA ARG A 233 -6.75 11.44 1.64
C ARG A 233 -7.62 10.52 2.49
N ASP A 234 -7.10 10.10 3.64
CA ASP A 234 -7.77 9.11 4.46
C ASP A 234 -8.98 9.70 5.19
N GLY A 235 -8.96 11.01 5.52
CA GLY A 235 -10.12 11.73 6.04
C GLY A 235 -11.27 11.81 5.05
N ARG A 236 -10.98 12.02 3.76
CA ARG A 236 -12.00 11.97 2.70
C ARG A 236 -12.65 10.58 2.61
N TRP A 237 -11.85 9.53 2.64
CA TRP A 237 -12.37 8.16 2.63
C TRP A 237 -13.12 7.82 3.90
N GLY A 238 -12.64 8.29 5.05
CA GLY A 238 -13.32 8.17 6.33
C GLY A 238 -14.72 8.77 6.30
N MET A 239 -14.87 9.97 5.74
CA MET A 239 -16.17 10.61 5.57
C MET A 239 -17.14 9.75 4.74
N LEU A 240 -16.66 9.11 3.67
CA LEU A 240 -17.48 8.21 2.85
C LEU A 240 -17.80 6.89 3.55
N ALA A 241 -16.89 6.40 4.38
CA ALA A 241 -17.04 5.17 5.14
C ALA A 241 -17.80 5.35 6.48
N GLY A 242 -18.12 6.60 6.88
CA GLY A 242 -18.78 6.90 8.16
C GLY A 242 -17.85 6.80 9.36
N CYS A 243 -16.56 7.08 9.21
CA CYS A 243 -15.55 7.16 10.27
C CYS A 243 -14.63 8.36 10.07
N ALA A 244 -13.66 8.59 10.98
CA ALA A 244 -12.77 9.73 10.83
C ALA A 244 -11.76 9.53 9.69
N TYR A 245 -11.16 8.35 9.62
CA TYR A 245 -10.14 8.01 8.61
C TYR A 245 -10.32 6.57 8.11
N ALA A 246 -10.23 6.36 6.80
CA ALA A 246 -10.31 5.04 6.21
C ALA A 246 -9.32 4.84 5.07
N GLU A 247 -8.91 3.60 4.88
CA GLU A 247 -8.17 3.15 3.70
C GLU A 247 -9.09 2.33 2.79
N PRO A 248 -9.19 2.70 1.50
CA PRO A 248 -10.01 2.01 0.53
C PRO A 248 -9.25 0.87 -0.14
N PHE A 249 -9.96 -0.21 -0.41
CA PHE A 249 -9.45 -1.35 -1.17
C PHE A 249 -10.47 -1.84 -2.18
N LEU A 250 -9.97 -2.52 -3.22
CA LEU A 250 -10.77 -3.26 -4.18
C LEU A 250 -10.35 -4.73 -4.17
N ARG A 251 -11.32 -5.63 -4.20
CA ARG A 251 -11.07 -7.07 -4.32
C ARG A 251 -11.17 -7.53 -5.77
N PRO A 252 -10.27 -8.41 -6.24
CA PRO A 252 -10.36 -8.99 -7.59
C PRO A 252 -11.54 -9.94 -7.75
N THR A 253 -12.06 -10.49 -6.65
CA THR A 253 -13.14 -11.47 -6.65
C THR A 253 -14.20 -11.13 -5.63
N ALA A 254 -15.46 -11.35 -5.98
CA ALA A 254 -16.57 -11.22 -5.04
C ALA A 254 -16.47 -12.25 -3.91
N ILE A 255 -16.92 -11.87 -2.73
CA ILE A 255 -17.10 -12.79 -1.62
C ILE A 255 -18.53 -13.36 -1.68
N THR A 256 -18.63 -14.68 -1.60
CA THR A 256 -19.91 -15.37 -1.49
C THR A 256 -20.21 -15.63 -0.02
N TYR A 257 -21.41 -15.30 0.40
CA TYR A 257 -21.91 -15.55 1.75
C TYR A 257 -23.10 -16.51 1.68
N ASP A 258 -23.23 -17.38 2.67
CA ASP A 258 -24.40 -18.27 2.80
C ASP A 258 -25.68 -17.51 3.15
N THR A 259 -25.52 -16.39 3.86
CA THR A 259 -26.59 -15.45 4.22
C THR A 259 -26.10 -14.02 4.06
N LEU A 260 -27.00 -13.04 4.07
CA LEU A 260 -26.59 -11.62 4.01
C LEU A 260 -25.71 -11.28 5.22
N PRO A 261 -24.50 -10.72 4.98
CA PRO A 261 -23.59 -10.40 6.07
C PRO A 261 -24.06 -9.18 6.85
N MET A 262 -23.82 -9.22 8.15
CA MET A 262 -24.03 -8.07 9.05
C MET A 262 -22.65 -7.57 9.49
N PRO A 263 -22.19 -6.41 8.99
CA PRO A 263 -20.94 -5.82 9.46
C PRO A 263 -20.98 -5.53 10.96
N PRO A 264 -19.86 -5.67 11.68
CA PRO A 264 -19.82 -5.46 13.15
C PRO A 264 -20.37 -4.11 13.60
N ARG A 265 -20.13 -3.04 12.84
CA ARG A 265 -20.64 -1.69 13.13
C ARG A 265 -22.18 -1.62 13.08
N VAL A 266 -22.81 -2.37 12.18
CA VAL A 266 -24.29 -2.44 12.10
C VAL A 266 -24.86 -3.21 13.27
N VAL A 267 -24.16 -4.25 13.74
CA VAL A 267 -24.56 -5.07 14.89
C VAL A 267 -24.51 -4.27 16.20
N SER A 268 -23.57 -3.35 16.36
CA SER A 268 -23.45 -2.50 17.56
C SER A 268 -24.56 -1.46 17.71
N LYS A 269 -25.42 -1.27 16.71
CA LYS A 269 -26.46 -0.22 16.62
C LYS A 269 -25.92 1.21 16.70
N GLU A 270 -24.61 1.39 16.61
CA GLU A 270 -23.96 2.70 16.56
C GLU A 270 -23.84 3.20 15.12
N TYR A 271 -24.11 2.33 14.15
CA TYR A 271 -24.05 2.64 12.73
C TYR A 271 -25.43 2.92 12.16
N GLU A 272 -25.63 4.13 11.68
CA GLU A 272 -26.76 4.48 10.84
C GLU A 272 -26.29 4.59 9.40
N PRO A 273 -26.82 3.79 8.45
CA PRO A 273 -26.42 3.88 7.06
C PRO A 273 -26.66 5.30 6.53
N THR A 274 -25.63 5.95 6.01
CA THR A 274 -25.68 7.31 5.45
C THR A 274 -26.70 7.48 4.33
N VAL A 275 -27.04 6.38 3.65
CA VAL A 275 -28.10 6.37 2.61
C VAL A 275 -29.50 6.64 3.14
N LEU A 276 -29.74 6.46 4.45
CA LEU A 276 -31.04 6.69 5.09
C LEU A 276 -31.15 8.10 5.70
N HIS A 277 -30.05 8.81 5.82
CA HIS A 277 -30.01 10.17 6.33
C HIS A 277 -29.66 11.15 5.22
N SER A 278 -30.62 11.93 4.82
CA SER A 278 -30.43 13.05 3.91
C SER A 278 -29.35 14.03 4.42
N GLY A 279 -28.08 13.71 4.21
CA GLY A 279 -26.96 14.65 4.33
C GLY A 279 -26.46 14.96 5.74
N ARG A 280 -26.71 14.12 6.74
CA ARG A 280 -26.07 14.28 8.07
C ARG A 280 -25.12 13.12 8.34
N THR A 281 -23.84 13.36 8.12
CA THR A 281 -22.78 12.58 8.76
C THR A 281 -22.78 12.90 10.25
N THR A 282 -23.26 12.00 11.08
CA THR A 282 -22.99 12.07 12.51
C THR A 282 -21.56 11.57 12.70
N ALA A 283 -20.63 12.51 12.83
CA ALA A 283 -19.29 12.21 13.34
C ALA A 283 -19.47 11.77 14.82
N HIS A 284 -19.65 10.48 15.05
CA HIS A 284 -19.62 9.93 16.39
C HIS A 284 -18.19 9.48 16.71
N ASN A 285 -17.65 10.15 17.71
CA ASN A 285 -16.40 9.92 18.40
C ASN A 285 -15.13 10.35 17.70
N VAL A 286 -14.89 11.66 17.77
CA VAL A 286 -13.52 12.14 17.99
C VAL A 286 -13.32 12.12 19.51
N PRO A 287 -12.25 11.49 20.05
CA PRO A 287 -11.94 11.51 21.46
C PRO A 287 -11.64 12.92 21.96
#